data_78b7472ec816bcfcd107c6e5fb3a66ee
#
_entry.id   78b7472ec816bcfcd107c6e5fb3a66ee
#
_cell.length_a   1.000
_cell.length_b   1.000
_cell.length_c   1.000
_cell.angle_alpha   90.00
_cell.angle_beta   90.00
_cell.angle_gamma   90.00
#
_symmetry.space_group_name_H-M   'P 1'
#
loop_
_entity.id
_entity.type
_entity.pdbx_description
1 polymer ?
#
loop_
_entity_poly.entity_id
_entity_poly.type
_entity_poly.pdbx_seq_one_letter_code
_entity_poly.pdbx_strand_id
1 'polypeptide(L)'
;MRTSGVSGQNAGTLTAAGSIPDARPVPSSYGRWGSTLPNQATFFVDPKADPFWEHAQAKNISVCMQMKQEGIPLLRQIMDRFPKITMILDHFSRAPFEDGPPYAKAQALFDLAKYKQVYLKVTPINVTPKSWGNGAPDTFFGKIIDVFGAERIAWGSNFPNSVGTMKEILTAAQKAFSAAKASDQDWIFGKTAQTLYPVLKD
;
A
#
# COMPACT_ATOMS: atom_id res chain seq x y z
N MET A 1 -5.96 41.73 -15.57
CA MET A 1 -5.51 40.71 -14.60
C MET A 1 -6.21 39.39 -14.94
N ARG A 2 -5.48 38.44 -15.48
CA ARG A 2 -6.02 37.10 -15.78
C ARG A 2 -5.49 36.16 -14.72
N THR A 3 -6.36 35.62 -13.89
CA THR A 3 -6.04 34.53 -12.94
C THR A 3 -6.09 33.21 -13.69
N SER A 4 -4.94 32.63 -13.94
CA SER A 4 -4.80 31.28 -14.48
C SER A 4 -5.10 30.26 -13.36
N GLY A 5 -6.21 29.52 -13.53
CA GLY A 5 -6.54 28.40 -12.66
C GLY A 5 -5.52 27.27 -12.83
N VAL A 6 -4.86 26.90 -11.76
CA VAL A 6 -4.03 25.69 -11.69
C VAL A 6 -4.96 24.49 -11.50
N SER A 7 -5.16 23.72 -12.55
CA SER A 7 -5.84 22.43 -12.47
C SER A 7 -4.98 21.47 -11.65
N GLY A 8 -5.47 21.06 -10.49
CA GLY A 8 -4.83 20.07 -9.64
C GLY A 8 -4.69 18.73 -10.36
N GLN A 9 -3.50 18.41 -10.82
CA GLN A 9 -3.15 17.08 -11.29
C GLN A 9 -2.98 16.17 -10.08
N ASN A 10 -3.75 15.09 -10.04
CA ASN A 10 -3.64 14.03 -9.04
C ASN A 10 -2.25 13.38 -9.12
N ALA A 11 -1.35 13.85 -8.30
CA ALA A 11 -0.07 13.19 -8.07
C ALA A 11 -0.30 11.92 -7.26
N GLY A 12 -0.31 10.78 -7.93
CA GLY A 12 -0.18 9.49 -7.26
C GLY A 12 1.22 9.44 -6.63
N THR A 13 1.28 9.27 -5.34
CA THR A 13 2.47 9.50 -4.54
C THR A 13 3.43 8.32 -4.60
N LEU A 14 4.59 8.47 -5.28
CA LEU A 14 5.83 7.88 -4.80
C LEU A 14 6.29 8.79 -3.65
N THR A 15 5.92 8.44 -2.43
CA THR A 15 6.49 9.11 -1.27
C THR A 15 7.84 8.45 -1.00
N ALA A 16 8.86 8.83 -1.78
CA ALA A 16 10.22 8.61 -1.34
C ALA A 16 10.49 9.62 -0.22
N ALA A 17 10.67 9.16 0.99
CA ALA A 17 11.28 9.99 2.03
C ALA A 17 12.75 10.19 1.65
N GLY A 18 13.04 11.27 0.95
CA GLY A 18 14.36 11.66 0.47
C GLY A 18 14.32 12.16 -0.97
N SER A 19 14.77 13.38 -1.21
CA SER A 19 15.04 13.87 -2.56
C SER A 19 16.17 13.04 -3.17
N ILE A 20 15.94 12.44 -4.34
CA ILE A 20 16.97 11.82 -5.16
C ILE A 20 17.64 12.95 -5.96
N PRO A 21 18.88 13.37 -5.64
CA PRO A 21 19.60 14.30 -6.49
C PRO A 21 19.88 13.59 -7.81
N ASP A 22 19.58 14.23 -8.93
CA ASP A 22 19.87 13.78 -10.30
C ASP A 22 19.04 12.61 -10.86
N ALA A 23 17.96 12.18 -10.20
CA ALA A 23 16.99 11.33 -10.86
C ALA A 23 16.25 12.15 -11.92
N ARG A 24 16.38 11.78 -13.19
CA ARG A 24 15.47 12.28 -14.23
C ARG A 24 14.05 12.02 -13.74
N PRO A 25 13.13 12.98 -13.91
CA PRO A 25 11.76 12.79 -13.46
C PRO A 25 11.21 11.49 -14.06
N VAL A 26 10.96 10.51 -13.21
CA VAL A 26 10.18 9.34 -13.61
C VAL A 26 8.83 9.90 -14.04
N PRO A 27 8.32 9.58 -15.24
CA PRO A 27 7.05 10.09 -15.68
C PRO A 27 6.01 9.86 -14.59
N SER A 28 5.32 10.91 -14.17
CA SER A 28 4.29 10.87 -13.11
C SER A 28 3.01 10.13 -13.51
N SER A 29 3.07 9.32 -14.56
CA SER A 29 2.03 8.38 -14.91
C SER A 29 2.08 7.18 -13.98
N TYR A 30 1.67 7.42 -12.71
CA TYR A 30 1.31 6.31 -11.82
C TYR A 30 0.17 5.54 -12.45
N GLY A 31 0.54 4.59 -13.29
CA GLY A 31 -0.40 3.69 -13.89
C GLY A 31 -1.13 2.97 -12.78
N ARG A 32 -2.44 3.13 -12.73
CA ARG A 32 -3.28 2.18 -11.99
C ARG A 32 -2.92 0.81 -12.54
N TRP A 33 -2.12 0.06 -11.80
CA TRP A 33 -1.83 -1.30 -12.15
C TRP A 33 -3.17 -2.05 -12.27
N GLY A 34 -3.48 -2.52 -13.47
CA GLY A 34 -4.75 -3.21 -13.75
C GLY A 34 -5.85 -2.36 -14.41
N SER A 35 -5.58 -1.13 -14.86
CA SER A 35 -6.49 -0.42 -15.77
C SER A 35 -5.94 -0.44 -17.19
N THR A 36 -6.59 -1.15 -18.08
CA THR A 36 -6.68 -1.00 -19.56
C THR A 36 -5.40 -0.80 -20.39
N LEU A 37 -4.21 -0.62 -19.82
CA LEU A 37 -2.96 -0.52 -20.55
C LEU A 37 -1.97 -1.59 -20.06
N PRO A 38 -1.90 -2.75 -20.70
CA PRO A 38 -1.03 -3.87 -20.30
C PRO A 38 0.45 -3.50 -20.26
N ASN A 39 0.86 -2.45 -20.95
CA ASN A 39 2.27 -2.11 -21.16
C ASN A 39 2.88 -1.21 -20.06
N GLN A 40 2.09 -0.58 -19.19
CA GLN A 40 2.65 0.32 -18.15
C GLN A 40 3.16 -0.42 -16.92
N ALA A 41 2.55 -1.55 -16.58
CA ALA A 41 3.00 -2.35 -15.44
C ALA A 41 4.33 -3.08 -15.71
N THR A 42 4.57 -3.47 -16.95
CA THR A 42 5.80 -4.16 -17.37
C THR A 42 7.04 -3.27 -17.30
N PHE A 43 6.89 -1.94 -17.32
CA PHE A 43 8.01 -1.00 -17.16
C PHE A 43 8.78 -1.25 -15.85
N PHE A 44 8.08 -1.55 -14.76
CA PHE A 44 8.73 -1.74 -13.46
C PHE A 44 9.57 -3.01 -13.36
N VAL A 45 9.33 -3.99 -14.21
CA VAL A 45 10.13 -5.22 -14.32
C VAL A 45 11.10 -5.20 -15.50
N ASP A 46 11.04 -4.18 -16.38
CA ASP A 46 12.01 -3.96 -17.43
C ASP A 46 13.39 -3.70 -16.80
N PRO A 47 14.48 -4.29 -17.31
CA PRO A 47 15.84 -4.00 -16.83
C PRO A 47 16.22 -2.52 -16.83
N LYS A 48 15.58 -1.70 -17.65
CA LYS A 48 15.76 -0.23 -17.63
C LYS A 48 15.32 0.43 -16.32
N ALA A 49 14.45 -0.23 -15.54
CA ALA A 49 14.03 0.23 -14.22
C ALA A 49 14.98 -0.23 -13.10
N ASP A 50 15.92 -1.13 -13.36
CA ASP A 50 16.83 -1.67 -12.35
C ASP A 50 17.61 -0.60 -11.59
N PRO A 51 18.16 0.45 -12.23
CA PRO A 51 18.85 1.51 -11.50
C PRO A 51 17.99 2.22 -10.45
N PHE A 52 16.67 2.30 -10.66
CA PHE A 52 15.74 2.83 -9.64
C PHE A 52 15.64 1.89 -8.44
N TRP A 53 15.48 0.59 -8.69
CA TRP A 53 15.35 -0.41 -7.64
C TRP A 53 16.64 -0.57 -6.85
N GLU A 54 17.79 -0.60 -7.53
CA GLU A 54 19.13 -0.62 -6.93
C GLU A 54 19.34 0.59 -6.03
N HIS A 55 19.00 1.79 -6.50
CA HIS A 55 19.12 3.01 -5.73
C HIS A 55 18.24 3.00 -4.49
N ALA A 56 16.95 2.61 -4.64
CA ALA A 56 16.02 2.50 -3.52
C ALA A 56 16.54 1.51 -2.46
N GLN A 57 17.05 0.35 -2.90
CA GLN A 57 17.64 -0.65 -2.01
C GLN A 57 18.91 -0.13 -1.31
N ALA A 58 19.83 0.51 -2.05
CA ALA A 58 21.08 1.03 -1.52
C ALA A 58 20.89 2.15 -0.50
N LYS A 59 19.83 2.93 -0.66
CA LYS A 59 19.48 4.08 0.22
C LYS A 59 18.45 3.75 1.28
N ASN A 60 18.00 2.49 1.39
CA ASN A 60 16.94 2.08 2.32
C ASN A 60 15.63 2.89 2.13
N ILE A 61 15.29 3.24 0.88
CA ILE A 61 14.09 3.99 0.57
C ILE A 61 12.91 3.00 0.49
N SER A 62 11.89 3.24 1.31
CA SER A 62 10.63 2.50 1.23
C SER A 62 9.85 2.93 -0.02
N VAL A 63 9.44 1.96 -0.83
CA VAL A 63 8.68 2.21 -2.07
C VAL A 63 7.21 1.89 -1.84
N CYS A 64 6.35 2.89 -2.04
CA CYS A 64 4.90 2.73 -1.91
C CYS A 64 4.30 2.41 -3.28
N MET A 65 3.60 1.28 -3.39
CA MET A 65 3.01 0.80 -4.64
C MET A 65 1.49 0.80 -4.56
N GLN A 66 0.88 1.58 -5.45
CA GLN A 66 -0.56 1.52 -5.67
C GLN A 66 -0.84 0.63 -6.88
N MET A 67 -1.34 -0.56 -6.62
CA MET A 67 -1.66 -1.53 -7.67
C MET A 67 -2.90 -2.33 -7.31
N LYS A 68 -3.44 -3.06 -8.29
CA LYS A 68 -4.43 -4.12 -8.04
C LYS A 68 -3.75 -5.47 -7.88
N GLN A 69 -4.49 -6.46 -7.38
CA GLN A 69 -3.99 -7.81 -7.13
C GLN A 69 -3.37 -8.46 -8.39
N GLU A 70 -3.87 -8.15 -9.57
CA GLU A 70 -3.36 -8.67 -10.84
C GLU A 70 -1.90 -8.25 -11.11
N GLY A 71 -1.41 -7.21 -10.44
CA GLY A 71 0.00 -6.79 -10.50
C GLY A 71 0.95 -7.60 -9.62
N ILE A 72 0.45 -8.43 -8.71
CA ILE A 72 1.28 -9.19 -7.77
C ILE A 72 2.34 -10.08 -8.45
N PRO A 73 2.06 -10.77 -9.58
CA PRO A 73 3.10 -11.54 -10.26
C PRO A 73 4.31 -10.69 -10.71
N LEU A 74 4.08 -9.44 -11.13
CA LEU A 74 5.17 -8.52 -11.49
C LEU A 74 5.89 -8.01 -10.24
N LEU A 75 5.16 -7.72 -9.17
CA LEU A 75 5.77 -7.36 -7.89
C LEU A 75 6.72 -8.45 -7.38
N ARG A 76 6.34 -9.72 -7.48
CA ARG A 76 7.21 -10.83 -7.09
C ARG A 76 8.53 -10.82 -7.84
N GLN A 77 8.53 -10.56 -9.14
CA GLN A 77 9.77 -10.45 -9.92
C GLN A 77 10.69 -9.34 -9.38
N ILE A 78 10.12 -8.20 -8.96
CA ILE A 78 10.88 -7.12 -8.33
C ILE A 78 11.45 -7.58 -6.99
N MET A 79 10.63 -8.21 -6.15
CA MET A 79 11.04 -8.66 -4.82
C MET A 79 12.11 -9.75 -4.86
N ASP A 80 12.05 -10.62 -5.86
CA ASP A 80 13.05 -11.69 -6.06
C ASP A 80 14.39 -11.12 -6.55
N ARG A 81 14.37 -10.07 -7.39
CA ARG A 81 15.58 -9.39 -7.90
C ARG A 81 16.19 -8.43 -6.88
N PHE A 82 15.36 -7.77 -6.07
CA PHE A 82 15.76 -6.73 -5.12
C PHE A 82 15.25 -7.05 -3.70
N PRO A 83 15.78 -8.09 -3.05
CA PRO A 83 15.20 -8.65 -1.82
C PRO A 83 15.34 -7.76 -0.58
N LYS A 84 16.08 -6.64 -0.66
CA LYS A 84 16.24 -5.71 0.48
C LYS A 84 15.35 -4.46 0.36
N ILE A 85 14.57 -4.33 -0.73
CA ILE A 85 13.64 -3.20 -0.86
C ILE A 85 12.49 -3.36 0.12
N THR A 86 12.24 -2.31 0.91
CA THR A 86 10.99 -2.21 1.67
C THR A 86 9.87 -1.77 0.73
N MET A 87 8.88 -2.65 0.56
CA MET A 87 7.73 -2.42 -0.31
C MET A 87 6.46 -2.22 0.52
N ILE A 88 5.74 -1.13 0.27
CA ILE A 88 4.48 -0.83 0.94
C ILE A 88 3.35 -0.90 -0.08
N LEU A 89 2.38 -1.77 0.14
CA LEU A 89 1.25 -1.97 -0.78
C LEU A 89 0.04 -1.16 -0.33
N ASP A 90 -0.30 -0.12 -1.09
CA ASP A 90 -1.50 0.68 -0.84
C ASP A 90 -2.77 -0.14 -1.03
N HIS A 91 -3.73 0.08 -0.13
CA HIS A 91 -5.08 -0.50 -0.20
C HIS A 91 -5.08 -2.03 -0.27
N PHE A 92 -4.08 -2.70 0.34
CA PHE A 92 -3.91 -4.16 0.25
C PHE A 92 -3.91 -4.67 -1.21
N SER A 93 -3.34 -3.89 -2.14
CA SER A 93 -3.40 -4.17 -3.58
C SER A 93 -4.83 -4.42 -4.10
N ARG A 94 -5.85 -3.86 -3.43
CA ARG A 94 -7.27 -4.07 -3.74
C ARG A 94 -7.65 -5.55 -3.85
N ALA A 95 -7.03 -6.39 -3.01
CA ALA A 95 -7.36 -7.81 -2.95
C ALA A 95 -8.85 -7.98 -2.61
N PRO A 96 -9.57 -8.85 -3.30
CA PRO A 96 -10.98 -9.10 -3.04
C PRO A 96 -11.15 -9.86 -1.71
N PHE A 97 -12.26 -9.60 -1.02
CA PHE A 97 -12.62 -10.20 0.26
C PHE A 97 -14.09 -10.62 0.31
N GLU A 98 -14.83 -10.36 -0.75
CA GLU A 98 -16.29 -10.57 -0.82
C GLU A 98 -16.68 -12.05 -0.87
N ASP A 99 -15.72 -12.94 -1.11
CA ASP A 99 -15.92 -14.40 -1.05
C ASP A 99 -16.04 -14.95 0.37
N GLY A 100 -15.62 -14.17 1.39
CA GLY A 100 -15.62 -14.59 2.79
C GLY A 100 -14.51 -15.61 3.11
N PRO A 101 -14.44 -16.05 4.37
CA PRO A 101 -13.43 -17.01 4.79
C PRO A 101 -13.47 -18.29 3.94
N PRO A 102 -12.33 -18.86 3.52
CA PRO A 102 -10.96 -18.50 3.89
C PRO A 102 -10.34 -17.37 3.04
N TYR A 103 -11.12 -16.60 2.26
CA TYR A 103 -10.69 -15.51 1.38
C TYR A 103 -9.78 -16.00 0.25
N ALA A 104 -10.20 -17.06 -0.44
CA ALA A 104 -9.42 -17.70 -1.49
C ALA A 104 -9.06 -16.74 -2.65
N LYS A 105 -9.94 -15.77 -2.94
CA LYS A 105 -9.69 -14.75 -3.96
C LYS A 105 -8.55 -13.79 -3.59
N ALA A 106 -8.23 -13.63 -2.30
CA ALA A 106 -7.12 -12.83 -1.81
C ALA A 106 -5.81 -13.62 -1.65
N GLN A 107 -5.76 -14.89 -2.05
CA GLN A 107 -4.60 -15.76 -1.83
C GLN A 107 -3.30 -15.16 -2.38
N ALA A 108 -3.34 -14.51 -3.54
CA ALA A 108 -2.16 -13.87 -4.11
C ALA A 108 -1.55 -12.79 -3.19
N LEU A 109 -2.41 -12.04 -2.45
CA LEU A 109 -1.94 -11.10 -1.43
C LEU A 109 -1.32 -11.86 -0.25
N PHE A 110 -1.98 -12.88 0.27
CA PHE A 110 -1.49 -13.64 1.42
C PHE A 110 -0.14 -14.30 1.14
N ASP A 111 0.08 -14.80 -0.07
CA ASP A 111 1.35 -15.39 -0.48
C ASP A 111 2.54 -14.39 -0.44
N LEU A 112 2.28 -13.09 -0.43
CA LEU A 112 3.32 -12.08 -0.28
C LEU A 112 3.89 -12.01 1.13
N ALA A 113 3.24 -12.60 2.12
CA ALA A 113 3.71 -12.59 3.51
C ALA A 113 5.08 -13.28 3.70
N LYS A 114 5.46 -14.17 2.76
CA LYS A 114 6.81 -14.77 2.73
C LYS A 114 7.92 -13.73 2.55
N TYR A 115 7.64 -12.61 1.90
CA TYR A 115 8.57 -11.50 1.74
C TYR A 115 8.49 -10.59 2.96
N LYS A 116 9.47 -10.70 3.86
CA LYS A 116 9.46 -9.98 5.15
C LYS A 116 9.52 -8.46 5.01
N GLN A 117 10.03 -7.97 3.88
CA GLN A 117 10.13 -6.55 3.55
C GLN A 117 8.85 -5.99 2.88
N VAL A 118 7.80 -6.80 2.73
CA VAL A 118 6.50 -6.34 2.23
C VAL A 118 5.62 -5.91 3.39
N TYR A 119 5.17 -4.67 3.33
CA TYR A 119 4.24 -4.02 4.25
C TYR A 119 2.92 -3.73 3.55
N LEU A 120 1.86 -3.68 4.32
CA LEU A 120 0.52 -3.37 3.82
C LEU A 120 0.04 -2.03 4.38
N LYS A 121 -0.60 -1.22 3.55
CA LYS A 121 -1.29 -0.02 4.01
C LYS A 121 -2.80 -0.24 3.96
N VAL A 122 -3.43 -0.24 5.13
CA VAL A 122 -4.87 -0.23 5.26
C VAL A 122 -5.40 1.19 5.16
N THR A 123 -6.46 1.38 4.39
CA THR A 123 -7.04 2.71 4.11
C THR A 123 -8.57 2.64 4.14
N PRO A 124 -9.28 3.77 4.07
CA PRO A 124 -10.74 3.76 4.02
C PRO A 124 -11.34 2.87 2.93
N ILE A 125 -10.65 2.69 1.80
CA ILE A 125 -11.11 1.77 0.75
C ILE A 125 -11.26 0.33 1.28
N ASN A 126 -10.43 -0.06 2.22
CA ASN A 126 -10.46 -1.40 2.81
C ASN A 126 -11.47 -1.51 3.96
N VAL A 127 -11.65 -0.44 4.75
CA VAL A 127 -12.46 -0.49 5.98
C VAL A 127 -13.93 -0.10 5.77
N THR A 128 -14.22 0.66 4.71
CA THR A 128 -15.58 1.09 4.35
C THR A 128 -15.91 0.74 2.90
N PRO A 129 -15.86 -0.54 2.50
CA PRO A 129 -16.26 -0.94 1.16
C PRO A 129 -17.76 -0.76 0.97
N LYS A 130 -18.20 -0.70 -0.28
CA LYS A 130 -19.65 -0.64 -0.61
C LYS A 130 -20.40 -1.87 -0.12
N SER A 131 -19.75 -3.03 -0.08
CA SER A 131 -20.28 -4.29 0.42
C SER A 131 -19.14 -5.17 0.89
N TRP A 132 -19.37 -5.94 1.93
CA TRP A 132 -18.47 -7.00 2.38
C TRP A 132 -18.77 -8.35 1.72
N GLY A 133 -19.89 -8.46 1.00
CA GLY A 133 -20.32 -9.76 0.43
C GLY A 133 -20.50 -10.80 1.52
N ASN A 134 -19.79 -11.93 1.40
CA ASN A 134 -19.72 -12.98 2.42
C ASN A 134 -18.58 -12.76 3.43
N GLY A 135 -17.78 -11.69 3.27
CA GLY A 135 -16.72 -11.32 4.19
C GLY A 135 -17.20 -10.47 5.35
N ALA A 136 -16.33 -10.24 6.32
CA ALA A 136 -16.55 -9.34 7.43
C ALA A 136 -15.23 -8.70 7.89
N PRO A 137 -15.26 -7.46 8.48
CA PRO A 137 -14.05 -6.77 8.92
C PRO A 137 -13.20 -7.61 9.87
N ASP A 138 -13.79 -8.16 10.90
CA ASP A 138 -13.14 -8.95 11.95
C ASP A 138 -12.42 -10.18 11.39
N THR A 139 -13.09 -10.95 10.52
CA THR A 139 -12.51 -12.17 9.96
C THR A 139 -11.46 -11.85 8.87
N PHE A 140 -11.67 -10.81 8.06
CA PHE A 140 -10.70 -10.44 7.02
C PHE A 140 -9.45 -9.80 7.61
N PHE A 141 -9.61 -8.81 8.50
CA PHE A 141 -8.45 -8.17 9.12
C PHE A 141 -7.75 -9.11 10.11
N GLY A 142 -8.49 -9.98 10.81
CA GLY A 142 -7.90 -11.07 11.58
C GLY A 142 -6.99 -11.94 10.74
N LYS A 143 -7.47 -12.39 9.56
CA LYS A 143 -6.66 -13.17 8.61
C LYS A 143 -5.42 -12.41 8.11
N ILE A 144 -5.54 -11.11 7.82
CA ILE A 144 -4.41 -10.27 7.41
C ILE A 144 -3.36 -10.19 8.53
N ILE A 145 -3.80 -9.97 9.79
CA ILE A 145 -2.91 -9.93 10.95
C ILE A 145 -2.22 -11.28 11.17
N ASP A 146 -2.95 -12.38 11.09
CA ASP A 146 -2.40 -13.74 11.27
C ASP A 146 -1.32 -14.07 10.24
N VAL A 147 -1.51 -13.61 8.99
CA VAL A 147 -0.61 -13.94 7.88
C VAL A 147 0.60 -13.01 7.81
N PHE A 148 0.42 -11.70 8.02
CA PHE A 148 1.49 -10.71 7.88
C PHE A 148 2.14 -10.34 9.22
N GLY A 149 1.40 -10.38 10.33
CA GLY A 149 1.75 -9.72 11.58
C GLY A 149 1.34 -8.26 11.56
N ALA A 150 0.87 -7.75 12.71
CA ALA A 150 0.42 -6.36 12.86
C ALA A 150 1.53 -5.35 12.59
N GLU A 151 2.77 -5.72 12.88
CA GLU A 151 3.99 -4.93 12.66
C GLU A 151 4.31 -4.67 11.19
N ARG A 152 3.60 -5.32 10.27
CA ARG A 152 3.71 -5.07 8.82
C ARG A 152 2.46 -4.45 8.21
N ILE A 153 1.55 -3.96 9.04
CA ILE A 153 0.33 -3.29 8.61
C ILE A 153 0.37 -1.85 9.13
N ALA A 154 0.27 -0.86 8.24
CA ALA A 154 0.19 0.55 8.60
C ALA A 154 -1.15 1.13 8.17
N TRP A 155 -1.81 1.86 9.08
CA TRP A 155 -2.97 2.65 8.73
C TRP A 155 -2.58 3.90 7.94
N GLY A 156 -3.39 4.26 6.94
CA GLY A 156 -3.28 5.50 6.18
C GLY A 156 -4.66 6.09 5.88
N SER A 157 -4.80 7.39 6.09
CA SER A 157 -6.06 8.11 5.90
C SER A 157 -6.54 8.20 4.45
N ASN A 158 -5.61 8.13 3.51
CA ASN A 158 -5.86 8.45 2.10
C ASN A 158 -6.52 9.84 1.92
N PHE A 159 -6.35 10.74 2.90
CA PHE A 159 -6.86 12.10 2.86
C PHE A 159 -6.03 12.95 1.88
N PRO A 160 -6.65 13.87 1.10
CA PRO A 160 -8.07 14.21 1.06
C PRO A 160 -8.91 13.40 0.06
N ASN A 161 -8.38 12.32 -0.53
CA ASN A 161 -9.09 11.53 -1.55
C ASN A 161 -10.23 10.65 -0.97
N SER A 162 -10.21 10.41 0.34
CA SER A 162 -11.29 9.69 1.03
C SER A 162 -12.38 10.66 1.51
N VAL A 163 -13.61 10.21 1.44
CA VAL A 163 -14.77 10.98 1.92
C VAL A 163 -14.78 11.01 3.45
N GLY A 164 -15.09 12.16 4.03
CA GLY A 164 -15.21 12.38 5.46
C GLY A 164 -14.05 13.20 6.06
N THR A 165 -14.22 13.56 7.30
CA THR A 165 -13.18 14.21 8.10
C THR A 165 -12.13 13.21 8.55
N MET A 166 -10.93 13.69 8.88
CA MET A 166 -9.87 12.83 9.43
C MET A 166 -10.34 12.03 10.64
N LYS A 167 -11.16 12.62 11.52
CA LYS A 167 -11.72 11.96 12.70
C LYS A 167 -12.64 10.80 12.30
N GLU A 168 -13.54 11.03 11.35
CA GLU A 168 -14.47 9.97 10.88
C GLU A 168 -13.72 8.82 10.23
N ILE A 169 -12.74 9.13 9.39
CA ILE A 169 -11.89 8.16 8.72
C ILE A 169 -11.12 7.29 9.74
N LEU A 170 -10.53 7.91 10.75
CA LEU A 170 -9.82 7.20 11.81
C LEU A 170 -10.78 6.34 12.65
N THR A 171 -11.92 6.89 13.05
CA THR A 171 -12.93 6.16 13.84
C THR A 171 -13.45 4.94 13.10
N ALA A 172 -13.70 5.04 11.79
CA ALA A 172 -14.12 3.91 10.97
C ALA A 172 -13.04 2.81 10.93
N ALA A 173 -11.77 3.19 10.80
CA ALA A 173 -10.67 2.24 10.83
C ALA A 173 -10.53 1.56 12.21
N GLN A 174 -10.58 2.31 13.29
CA GLN A 174 -10.54 1.75 14.66
C GLN A 174 -11.68 0.77 14.91
N LYS A 175 -12.90 1.11 14.45
CA LYS A 175 -14.04 0.22 14.51
C LYS A 175 -13.82 -1.09 13.74
N ALA A 176 -13.23 -1.01 12.54
CA ALA A 176 -12.97 -2.18 11.70
C ALA A 176 -11.93 -3.14 12.32
N PHE A 177 -11.02 -2.61 13.14
CA PHE A 177 -10.01 -3.39 13.87
C PHE A 177 -10.36 -3.62 15.35
N SER A 178 -11.61 -3.38 15.78
CA SER A 178 -12.00 -3.49 17.20
C SER A 178 -11.87 -4.90 17.76
N ALA A 179 -11.90 -5.93 16.93
CA ALA A 179 -11.68 -7.33 17.32
C ALA A 179 -10.18 -7.69 17.45
N ALA A 180 -9.26 -6.86 16.96
CA ALA A 180 -7.84 -7.08 17.09
C ALA A 180 -7.35 -6.78 18.52
N LYS A 181 -6.29 -7.46 18.95
CA LYS A 181 -5.66 -7.19 20.26
C LYS A 181 -5.17 -5.74 20.32
N ALA A 182 -5.16 -5.14 21.51
CA ALA A 182 -4.68 -3.78 21.71
C ALA A 182 -3.23 -3.60 21.21
N SER A 183 -2.37 -4.58 21.44
CA SER A 183 -0.99 -4.58 20.94
C SER A 183 -0.91 -4.52 19.42
N ASP A 184 -1.81 -5.19 18.71
CA ASP A 184 -1.85 -5.20 17.24
C ASP A 184 -2.38 -3.86 16.71
N GLN A 185 -3.40 -3.29 17.40
CA GLN A 185 -3.88 -1.94 17.07
C GLN A 185 -2.79 -0.88 17.24
N ASP A 186 -1.96 -0.96 18.29
CA ASP A 186 -0.80 -0.06 18.47
C ASP A 186 0.16 -0.10 17.27
N TRP A 187 0.44 -1.29 16.75
CA TRP A 187 1.26 -1.44 15.55
C TRP A 187 0.58 -0.80 14.34
N ILE A 188 -0.65 -1.20 14.07
CA ILE A 188 -1.40 -0.77 12.88
C ILE A 188 -1.57 0.75 12.83
N PHE A 189 -1.92 1.37 13.96
CA PHE A 189 -2.24 2.80 14.01
C PHE A 189 -1.06 3.72 14.32
N GLY A 190 0.14 3.18 14.60
CA GLY A 190 1.29 4.02 14.93
C GLY A 190 2.64 3.39 14.69
N LYS A 191 2.99 2.33 15.42
CA LYS A 191 4.36 1.78 15.48
C LYS A 191 4.91 1.34 14.13
N THR A 192 4.08 0.76 13.26
CA THR A 192 4.49 0.37 11.90
C THR A 192 4.88 1.58 11.07
N ALA A 193 4.09 2.67 11.14
CA ALA A 193 4.44 3.91 10.44
C ALA A 193 5.76 4.51 10.97
N GLN A 194 5.97 4.50 12.28
CA GLN A 194 7.23 4.95 12.91
C GLN A 194 8.43 4.08 12.50
N THR A 195 8.21 2.79 12.23
CA THR A 195 9.25 1.90 11.71
C THR A 195 9.61 2.24 10.28
N LEU A 196 8.60 2.49 9.43
CA LEU A 196 8.78 2.82 8.02
C LEU A 196 9.31 4.25 7.81
N TYR A 197 8.96 5.17 8.70
CA TYR A 197 9.28 6.59 8.63
C TYR A 197 9.83 7.06 9.99
N PRO A 198 11.14 6.88 10.24
CA PRO A 198 11.75 7.18 11.55
C PRO A 198 11.54 8.61 12.06
N VAL A 199 11.31 9.56 11.16
CA VAL A 199 10.96 10.97 11.50
C VAL A 199 9.66 11.10 12.32
N LEU A 200 8.84 10.04 12.38
CA LEU A 200 7.59 10.02 13.17
C LEU A 200 7.80 9.50 14.61
N LYS A 201 9.04 9.26 15.04
CA LYS A 201 9.34 8.75 16.40
C LYS A 201 9.47 9.83 17.46
N ASP A 202 9.60 11.10 17.05
CA ASP A 202 9.83 12.26 17.94
C ASP A 202 8.52 12.90 18.35
#